data_adae6d1999c2999186ae19a679568a4e
#
_entry.id   adae6d1999c2999186ae19a679568a4e
#
_cell.length_a   1.000
_cell.length_b   1.000
_cell.length_c   1.000
_cell.angle_alpha   90.00
_cell.angle_beta   90.00
_cell.angle_gamma   90.00
#
_symmetry.space_group_name_H-M   'P 1'
#
loop_
_entity.id
_entity.type
_entity.pdbx_description
1 polymer ?
#
loop_
_entity_poly.entity_id
_entity_poly.type
_entity_poly.pdbx_seq_one_letter_code
_entity_poly.pdbx_strand_id
1 'polypeptide(L)'
;MDITYRNYVDDISRFIPGDRIYTDGLRRFAWGTDASFYRRTPEVVIRSASESEVSRLLETASRHNLPVTFRAAGTSLSGQSVSDSILIVAGKHWERYSVAPDGSTITMQPGLVGNRVNALLKPYGRMFSPDPASKNSAMVGGIVINNASGM
;
A
#
# COMPACT_ATOMS: atom_id res chain seq x y z
N MET A 1 -0.27 -7.11 -22.35
CA MET A 1 0.56 -7.66 -21.25
C MET A 1 1.59 -8.60 -21.85
N ASP A 2 2.86 -8.37 -21.55
CA ASP A 2 4.00 -9.22 -21.92
C ASP A 2 3.87 -10.64 -21.36
N ILE A 3 4.54 -11.63 -21.98
CA ILE A 3 4.49 -13.04 -21.57
C ILE A 3 5.03 -13.24 -20.14
N THR A 4 6.06 -12.48 -19.76
CA THR A 4 6.66 -12.55 -18.43
C THR A 4 5.66 -12.18 -17.34
N TYR A 5 4.86 -11.12 -17.55
CA TYR A 5 3.80 -10.74 -16.61
C TYR A 5 2.64 -11.72 -16.60
N ARG A 6 2.31 -12.38 -17.72
CA ARG A 6 1.31 -13.46 -17.74
C ARG A 6 1.77 -14.62 -16.87
N ASN A 7 2.99 -15.10 -17.04
CA ASN A 7 3.56 -16.17 -16.24
C ASN A 7 3.58 -15.82 -14.74
N TYR A 8 3.93 -14.57 -14.41
CA TYR A 8 3.85 -14.07 -13.03
C TYR A 8 2.42 -14.13 -12.49
N VAL A 9 1.42 -13.68 -13.26
CA VAL A 9 0.00 -13.70 -12.86
C VAL A 9 -0.49 -15.14 -12.67
N ASP A 10 -0.10 -16.07 -13.54
CA ASP A 10 -0.46 -17.47 -13.43
C ASP A 10 0.11 -18.09 -12.12
N ASP A 11 1.35 -17.75 -11.78
CA ASP A 11 1.97 -18.22 -10.55
C ASP A 11 1.30 -17.66 -9.30
N ILE A 12 1.02 -16.35 -9.24
CA ILE A 12 0.40 -15.73 -8.07
C ILE A 12 -1.08 -16.10 -7.92
N SER A 13 -1.77 -16.45 -8.99
CA SER A 13 -3.18 -16.88 -8.98
C SER A 13 -3.40 -18.17 -8.17
N ARG A 14 -2.34 -18.91 -7.88
CA ARG A 14 -2.36 -20.11 -7.03
C ARG A 14 -2.55 -19.77 -5.53
N PHE A 15 -2.37 -18.50 -5.13
CA PHE A 15 -2.46 -18.09 -3.72
C PHE A 15 -3.08 -16.72 -3.49
N ILE A 16 -3.28 -15.91 -4.52
CA ILE A 16 -4.03 -14.65 -4.47
C ILE A 16 -5.37 -14.87 -5.18
N PRO A 17 -6.51 -14.61 -4.53
CA PRO A 17 -7.82 -14.63 -5.17
C PRO A 17 -7.92 -13.68 -6.37
N GLY A 18 -8.56 -14.11 -7.45
CA GLY A 18 -8.62 -13.36 -8.71
C GLY A 18 -9.30 -11.99 -8.61
N ASP A 19 -10.23 -11.81 -7.64
CA ASP A 19 -10.87 -10.51 -7.35
C ASP A 19 -9.90 -9.48 -6.75
N ARG A 20 -8.69 -9.88 -6.37
CA ARG A 20 -7.61 -9.04 -5.85
C ARG A 20 -6.45 -8.84 -6.82
N ILE A 21 -6.50 -9.44 -8.02
CA ILE A 21 -5.51 -9.28 -9.10
C ILE A 21 -6.17 -8.49 -10.24
N TYR A 22 -5.62 -7.35 -10.60
CA TYR A 22 -6.16 -6.49 -11.65
C TYR A 22 -5.19 -6.44 -12.84
N THR A 23 -5.64 -7.00 -13.96
CA THR A 23 -4.90 -7.05 -15.22
C THR A 23 -5.65 -6.37 -16.37
N ASP A 24 -6.91 -5.99 -16.16
CA ASP A 24 -7.70 -5.27 -17.16
C ASP A 24 -7.28 -3.81 -17.30
N GLY A 25 -7.43 -3.28 -18.50
CA GLY A 25 -6.95 -1.94 -18.85
C GLY A 25 -7.57 -0.83 -18.00
N LEU A 26 -8.85 -0.93 -17.65
CA LEU A 26 -9.55 0.12 -16.91
C LEU A 26 -9.01 0.26 -15.47
N ARG A 27 -8.92 -0.86 -14.74
CA ARG A 27 -8.42 -0.86 -13.36
C ARG A 27 -6.93 -0.50 -13.32
N ARG A 28 -6.10 -1.05 -14.23
CA ARG A 28 -4.68 -0.67 -14.35
C ARG A 28 -4.51 0.83 -14.59
N PHE A 29 -5.30 1.41 -15.49
CA PHE A 29 -5.29 2.85 -15.75
C PHE A 29 -5.70 3.68 -14.53
N ALA A 30 -6.74 3.26 -13.80
CA ALA A 30 -7.20 3.92 -12.57
C ALA A 30 -6.11 3.92 -11.47
N TRP A 31 -5.31 2.86 -11.38
CA TRP A 31 -4.19 2.77 -10.43
C TRP A 31 -2.90 3.44 -10.93
N GLY A 32 -2.89 3.98 -12.13
CA GLY A 32 -1.72 4.60 -12.76
C GLY A 32 -1.40 6.01 -12.28
N THR A 33 -2.17 6.58 -11.36
CA THR A 33 -1.97 7.94 -10.81
C THR A 33 -1.92 7.91 -9.28
N ASP A 34 -1.20 8.86 -8.70
CA ASP A 34 -1.25 9.24 -7.30
C ASP A 34 -1.59 10.74 -7.18
N ALA A 35 -1.24 11.39 -6.08
CA ALA A 35 -1.45 12.84 -5.91
C ALA A 35 -0.41 13.70 -6.65
N SER A 36 0.55 13.09 -7.35
CA SER A 36 1.57 13.79 -8.14
C SER A 36 1.11 14.10 -9.57
N PHE A 37 1.96 14.75 -10.35
CA PHE A 37 1.78 14.96 -11.79
C PHE A 37 2.13 13.75 -12.65
N TYR A 38 2.73 12.71 -12.05
CA TYR A 38 3.21 11.55 -12.77
C TYR A 38 2.10 10.55 -13.02
N ARG A 39 2.21 9.86 -14.15
CA ARG A 39 1.36 8.72 -14.50
C ARG A 39 2.22 7.59 -15.03
N ARG A 40 2.04 6.39 -14.48
CA ARG A 40 2.58 5.15 -14.99
C ARG A 40 1.53 4.07 -14.86
N THR A 41 1.17 3.41 -15.95
CA THR A 41 0.17 2.34 -15.92
C THR A 41 0.83 1.03 -15.52
N PRO A 42 0.52 0.46 -14.36
CA PRO A 42 1.11 -0.81 -13.95
C PRO A 42 0.69 -1.96 -14.87
N GLU A 43 1.55 -2.96 -15.06
CA GLU A 43 1.19 -4.18 -15.79
C GLU A 43 0.24 -5.06 -14.97
N VAL A 44 0.41 -5.10 -13.66
CA VAL A 44 -0.45 -5.83 -12.74
C VAL A 44 -0.62 -5.05 -11.43
N VAL A 45 -1.84 -5.02 -10.88
CA VAL A 45 -2.13 -4.46 -9.56
C VAL A 45 -2.65 -5.56 -8.66
N ILE A 46 -2.08 -5.69 -7.46
CA ILE A 46 -2.41 -6.74 -6.50
C ILE A 46 -2.79 -6.11 -5.17
N ARG A 47 -3.96 -6.45 -4.65
CA ARG A 47 -4.39 -6.05 -3.31
C ARG A 47 -4.01 -7.14 -2.32
N SER A 48 -2.86 -6.98 -1.67
CA SER A 48 -2.38 -7.92 -0.65
C SER A 48 -3.21 -7.85 0.63
N ALA A 49 -3.28 -8.96 1.36
CA ALA A 49 -4.07 -9.05 2.59
C ALA A 49 -3.26 -9.58 3.81
N SER A 50 -2.04 -10.04 3.59
CA SER A 50 -1.18 -10.55 4.67
C SER A 50 0.30 -10.45 4.34
N GLU A 51 1.15 -10.49 5.37
CA GLU A 51 2.61 -10.50 5.23
C GLU A 51 3.10 -11.74 4.46
N SER A 52 2.47 -12.89 4.69
CA SER A 52 2.80 -14.12 3.97
C SER A 52 2.49 -14.02 2.48
N GLU A 53 1.40 -13.35 2.09
CA GLU A 53 1.12 -13.05 0.68
C GLU A 53 2.19 -12.12 0.10
N VAL A 54 2.55 -11.05 0.81
CA VAL A 54 3.59 -10.11 0.35
C VAL A 54 4.92 -10.82 0.16
N SER A 55 5.36 -11.65 1.10
CA SER A 55 6.58 -12.43 0.97
C SER A 55 6.59 -13.30 -0.28
N ARG A 56 5.50 -14.04 -0.53
CA ARG A 56 5.36 -14.88 -1.72
C ARG A 56 5.28 -14.09 -3.02
N LEU A 57 4.63 -12.92 -3.01
CA LEU A 57 4.56 -12.02 -4.15
C LEU A 57 5.96 -11.51 -4.53
N LEU A 58 6.76 -11.11 -3.54
CA LEU A 58 8.14 -10.65 -3.76
C LEU A 58 9.04 -11.77 -4.26
N GLU A 59 8.97 -12.95 -3.66
CA GLU A 59 9.71 -14.13 -4.12
C GLU A 59 9.36 -14.48 -5.57
N THR A 60 8.07 -14.48 -5.92
CA THR A 60 7.63 -14.75 -7.28
C THR A 60 8.08 -13.66 -8.26
N ALA A 61 7.99 -12.38 -7.89
CA ALA A 61 8.50 -11.27 -8.71
C ALA A 61 10.00 -11.37 -8.95
N SER A 62 10.77 -11.74 -7.92
CA SER A 62 12.21 -11.98 -8.04
C SER A 62 12.53 -13.11 -9.01
N ARG A 63 11.81 -14.23 -8.99
CA ARG A 63 11.99 -15.34 -9.94
C ARG A 63 11.74 -14.94 -11.39
N HIS A 64 10.80 -14.03 -11.62
CA HIS A 64 10.50 -13.48 -12.94
C HIS A 64 11.33 -12.23 -13.29
N ASN A 65 12.21 -11.78 -12.38
CA ASN A 65 13.03 -10.58 -12.53
C ASN A 65 12.18 -9.32 -12.81
N LEU A 66 11.05 -9.17 -12.11
CA LEU A 66 10.10 -8.07 -12.28
C LEU A 66 10.18 -7.05 -11.12
N PRO A 67 10.25 -5.74 -11.44
CA PRO A 67 10.22 -4.69 -10.43
C PRO A 67 8.88 -4.63 -9.68
N VAL A 68 8.94 -4.28 -8.41
CA VAL A 68 7.76 -4.14 -7.53
C VAL A 68 7.72 -2.76 -6.91
N THR A 69 6.55 -2.15 -6.90
CA THR A 69 6.26 -0.90 -6.18
C THR A 69 5.16 -1.16 -5.16
N PHE A 70 5.34 -0.66 -3.93
CA PHE A 70 4.28 -0.68 -2.91
C PHE A 70 3.48 0.61 -2.95
N ARG A 71 2.17 0.48 -2.66
CA ARG A 71 1.26 1.61 -2.54
C ARG A 71 0.35 1.44 -1.32
N ALA A 72 0.27 2.47 -0.51
CA ALA A 72 -0.78 2.64 0.50
C ALA A 72 -1.90 3.53 -0.09
N ALA A 73 -2.14 4.73 0.43
CA ALA A 73 -3.19 5.63 -0.07
C ALA A 73 -2.86 6.31 -1.43
N GLY A 74 -1.58 6.42 -1.79
CA GLY A 74 -1.18 7.15 -2.99
C GLY A 74 -1.28 8.67 -2.86
N THR A 75 -0.98 9.21 -1.70
CA THR A 75 -0.98 10.66 -1.41
C THR A 75 0.39 11.31 -1.66
N SER A 76 1.33 10.60 -2.27
CA SER A 76 2.64 11.13 -2.65
C SER A 76 2.52 12.22 -3.71
N LEU A 77 3.27 13.32 -3.55
CA LEU A 77 3.39 14.39 -4.52
C LEU A 77 4.58 14.21 -5.48
N SER A 78 5.37 13.17 -5.31
CA SER A 78 6.62 12.92 -6.05
C SER A 78 6.59 11.60 -6.86
N GLY A 79 5.43 10.95 -7.01
CA GLY A 79 5.27 9.76 -7.83
C GLY A 79 5.85 8.47 -7.24
N GLN A 80 6.11 8.39 -5.93
CA GLN A 80 6.68 7.18 -5.33
C GLN A 80 5.74 5.97 -5.38
N SER A 81 4.44 6.19 -5.55
CA SER A 81 3.42 5.14 -5.51
C SER A 81 2.83 4.78 -6.88
N VAL A 82 3.45 5.24 -7.98
CA VAL A 82 3.10 4.80 -9.33
C VAL A 82 4.13 3.81 -9.89
N SER A 83 3.71 2.92 -10.77
CA SER A 83 4.54 1.86 -11.34
C SER A 83 4.15 1.59 -12.78
N ASP A 84 5.10 1.15 -13.58
CA ASP A 84 4.90 0.55 -14.91
C ASP A 84 5.07 -0.98 -14.90
N SER A 85 5.23 -1.58 -13.72
CA SER A 85 5.40 -3.01 -13.53
C SER A 85 4.36 -3.56 -12.53
N ILE A 86 4.80 -4.20 -11.44
CA ILE A 86 3.92 -4.73 -10.40
C ILE A 86 3.62 -3.64 -9.36
N LEU A 87 2.34 -3.40 -9.08
CA LEU A 87 1.89 -2.52 -8.01
C LEU A 87 1.21 -3.34 -6.91
N ILE A 88 1.84 -3.45 -5.73
CA ILE A 88 1.26 -4.11 -4.55
C ILE A 88 0.60 -3.08 -3.65
N VAL A 89 -0.71 -3.22 -3.43
CA VAL A 89 -1.51 -2.28 -2.65
C VAL A 89 -1.74 -2.83 -1.25
N ALA A 90 -1.29 -2.07 -0.25
CA ALA A 90 -1.61 -2.26 1.16
C ALA A 90 -2.77 -1.32 1.53
N GLY A 91 -4.00 -1.84 1.51
CA GLY A 91 -5.22 -1.06 1.77
C GLY A 91 -6.05 -1.66 2.91
N LYS A 92 -7.35 -1.79 2.70
CA LYS A 92 -8.36 -2.19 3.70
C LYS A 92 -8.07 -3.49 4.47
N HIS A 93 -7.22 -4.37 3.98
CA HIS A 93 -6.83 -5.61 4.67
C HIS A 93 -5.69 -5.41 5.67
N TRP A 94 -5.13 -4.19 5.74
CA TRP A 94 -3.97 -3.82 6.54
C TRP A 94 -4.32 -2.75 7.59
N GLU A 95 -5.47 -2.91 8.29
CA GLU A 95 -5.97 -1.93 9.25
C GLU A 95 -5.97 -2.43 10.70
N ARG A 96 -5.33 -3.57 10.99
CA ARG A 96 -5.25 -4.08 12.37
C ARG A 96 -4.35 -3.20 13.21
N TYR A 97 -4.70 -3.06 14.49
CA TYR A 97 -3.93 -2.31 15.47
C TYR A 97 -4.11 -2.87 16.89
N SER A 98 -3.20 -2.51 17.77
CA SER A 98 -3.28 -2.77 19.22
C SER A 98 -2.67 -1.59 19.95
N VAL A 99 -3.38 -1.05 20.94
CA VAL A 99 -2.91 0.03 21.82
C VAL A 99 -2.60 -0.57 23.19
N ALA A 100 -1.45 -0.23 23.78
CA ALA A 100 -1.12 -0.64 25.14
C ALA A 100 -2.16 -0.06 26.14
N PRO A 101 -2.46 -0.75 27.25
CA PRO A 101 -3.49 -0.30 28.21
C PRO A 101 -3.25 1.11 28.77
N ASP A 102 -2.00 1.54 28.86
CA ASP A 102 -1.58 2.87 29.32
C ASP A 102 -1.42 3.90 28.18
N GLY A 103 -1.69 3.50 26.92
CA GLY A 103 -1.51 4.34 25.74
C GLY A 103 -0.06 4.65 25.39
N SER A 104 0.94 4.01 26.01
CA SER A 104 2.36 4.31 25.78
C SER A 104 2.83 3.92 24.40
N THR A 105 2.25 2.88 23.81
CA THR A 105 2.60 2.36 22.48
C THR A 105 1.35 1.97 21.68
N ILE A 106 1.45 2.09 20.37
CA ILE A 106 0.49 1.52 19.42
C ILE A 106 1.25 0.70 18.38
N THR A 107 0.85 -0.56 18.21
CA THR A 107 1.26 -1.40 17.10
C THR A 107 0.17 -1.37 16.05
N MET A 108 0.52 -1.11 14.79
CA MET A 108 -0.48 -0.94 13.74
C MET A 108 0.04 -1.36 12.36
N GLN A 109 -0.88 -1.75 11.51
CA GLN A 109 -0.59 -2.11 10.13
C GLN A 109 -0.58 -0.89 9.21
N PRO A 110 0.11 -0.97 8.04
CA PRO A 110 0.36 0.17 7.17
C PRO A 110 -0.88 0.80 6.50
N GLY A 111 -2.02 0.12 6.48
CA GLY A 111 -3.26 0.60 5.85
C GLY A 111 -4.13 1.51 6.73
N LEU A 112 -3.77 1.70 8.01
CA LEU A 112 -4.48 2.65 8.86
C LEU A 112 -4.28 4.08 8.38
N VAL A 113 -5.37 4.86 8.32
CA VAL A 113 -5.32 6.30 8.01
C VAL A 113 -4.82 7.07 9.23
N GLY A 114 -3.92 8.03 9.02
CA GLY A 114 -3.28 8.80 10.10
C GLY A 114 -4.26 9.44 11.08
N ASN A 115 -5.34 10.06 10.59
CA ASN A 115 -6.36 10.65 11.44
C ASN A 115 -7.12 9.62 12.28
N ARG A 116 -7.29 8.38 11.80
CA ARG A 116 -7.87 7.29 12.59
C ARG A 116 -6.96 6.89 13.75
N VAL A 117 -5.64 6.90 13.53
CA VAL A 117 -4.65 6.65 14.61
C VAL A 117 -4.82 7.69 15.73
N ASN A 118 -4.95 8.98 15.37
CA ASN A 118 -5.20 10.05 16.34
C ASN A 118 -6.51 9.85 17.12
N ALA A 119 -7.57 9.41 16.46
CA ALA A 119 -8.83 9.10 17.13
C ALA A 119 -8.69 7.94 18.14
N LEU A 120 -7.87 6.92 17.83
CA LEU A 120 -7.59 5.80 18.74
C LEU A 120 -6.74 6.21 19.95
N LEU A 121 -5.83 7.18 19.79
CA LEU A 121 -4.95 7.65 20.85
C LEU A 121 -5.57 8.76 21.72
N LYS A 122 -6.63 9.42 21.25
CA LYS A 122 -7.31 10.51 21.96
C LYS A 122 -7.74 10.16 23.38
N PRO A 123 -8.31 8.95 23.69
CA PRO A 123 -8.68 8.58 25.05
C PRO A 123 -7.51 8.56 26.05
N TYR A 124 -6.28 8.40 25.55
CA TYR A 124 -5.05 8.39 26.33
C TYR A 124 -4.37 9.76 26.43
N GLY A 125 -4.99 10.84 25.88
CA GLY A 125 -4.37 12.15 25.80
C GLY A 125 -3.12 12.21 24.90
N ARG A 126 -3.01 11.30 23.93
CA ARG A 126 -1.85 11.17 23.04
C ARG A 126 -2.23 11.35 21.58
N MET A 127 -1.22 11.59 20.75
CA MET A 127 -1.36 11.74 19.31
C MET A 127 -0.22 11.04 18.57
N PHE A 128 -0.47 10.69 17.32
CA PHE A 128 0.54 10.23 16.38
C PHE A 128 1.32 11.44 15.86
N SER A 129 2.61 11.51 16.20
CA SER A 129 3.44 12.68 15.97
C SER A 129 3.60 13.09 14.49
N PRO A 130 3.78 12.17 13.52
CA PRO A 130 3.76 12.54 12.10
C PRO A 130 2.38 13.10 11.69
N ASP A 131 2.36 14.38 11.32
CA ASP A 131 1.12 15.10 10.99
C ASP A 131 1.16 15.72 9.59
N PRO A 132 1.16 14.91 8.51
CA PRO A 132 1.11 15.45 7.16
C PRO A 132 -0.22 16.15 6.88
N ALA A 133 -0.22 17.17 6.01
CA ALA A 133 -1.44 17.85 5.56
C ALA A 133 -2.50 16.87 5.03
N SER A 134 -2.07 15.74 4.46
CA SER A 134 -2.92 14.66 3.95
C SER A 134 -3.39 13.65 5.01
N LYS A 135 -3.22 13.89 6.31
CA LYS A 135 -3.54 12.94 7.40
C LYS A 135 -4.93 12.32 7.36
N ASN A 136 -5.89 13.00 6.74
CA ASN A 136 -7.26 12.50 6.58
C ASN A 136 -7.38 11.40 5.51
N SER A 137 -6.37 11.23 4.67
CA SER A 137 -6.33 10.27 3.56
C SER A 137 -5.07 9.41 3.59
N ALA A 138 -3.93 9.97 4.02
CA ALA A 138 -2.66 9.27 4.06
C ALA A 138 -2.69 8.09 5.04
N MET A 139 -2.19 6.96 4.60
CA MET A 139 -2.05 5.76 5.42
C MET A 139 -0.68 5.70 6.09
N VAL A 140 -0.62 5.09 7.27
CA VAL A 140 0.59 4.99 8.10
C VAL A 140 1.80 4.46 7.34
N GLY A 141 1.63 3.46 6.49
CA GLY A 141 2.74 2.92 5.70
C GLY A 141 3.42 3.99 4.84
N GLY A 142 2.63 4.82 4.14
CA GLY A 142 3.16 5.95 3.37
C GLY A 142 3.75 7.05 4.26
N ILE A 143 3.09 7.37 5.36
CA ILE A 143 3.55 8.39 6.32
C ILE A 143 4.94 8.03 6.86
N VAL A 144 5.14 6.79 7.30
CA VAL A 144 6.40 6.31 7.88
C VAL A 144 7.51 6.24 6.83
N ILE A 145 7.25 5.61 5.68
CA ILE A 145 8.28 5.43 4.63
C ILE A 145 8.77 6.77 4.07
N ASN A 146 7.88 7.75 3.94
CA ASN A 146 8.24 9.06 3.42
C ASN A 146 8.68 10.05 4.52
N ASN A 147 8.73 9.63 5.79
CA ASN A 147 8.95 10.52 6.92
C ASN A 147 8.06 11.78 6.82
N ALA A 148 6.78 11.55 6.48
CA ALA A 148 5.87 12.62 6.11
C ALA A 148 5.47 13.43 7.35
N SER A 149 5.73 14.72 7.30
CA SER A 149 5.27 15.70 8.30
C SER A 149 4.61 16.88 7.60
N GLY A 150 3.73 17.58 8.33
CA GLY A 150 3.14 18.84 7.89
C GLY A 150 3.73 20.01 8.68
N MET A 151 3.49 21.20 8.17
CA MET A 151 3.69 22.45 8.92
C MET A 151 2.35 22.94 9.48
#